data_bdc6722def56196a13c4a60e91f3026d
#
_entry.id   bdc6722def56196a13c4a60e91f3026d
#
_cell.length_a   1.000
_cell.length_b   1.000
_cell.length_c   1.000
_cell.angle_alpha   90.00
_cell.angle_beta   90.00
_cell.angle_gamma   90.00
#
_symmetry.space_group_name_H-M   'P 1'
#
loop_
_entity.id
_entity.type
_entity.pdbx_description
1 polymer ?
#
loop_
_entity_poly.entity_id
_entity_poly.type
_entity_poly.pdbx_seq_one_letter_code
_entity_poly.pdbx_strand_id
1 'polypeptide(L)'
;MSKKIMVVDDSALSRRTLRRILEGAGYGVVEAEEGMAALELYFIEKPDLVLLDLVMKGMYGLDVLTKLRELDADVRVIVASADIQTTTREMVEEAGATAFINKPFSTENVLGAVNTALGGEVA
;
A
#
# COMPACT_ATOMS: atom_id res chain seq x y z
N MET A 1 9.99 12.28 13.90
CA MET A 1 9.94 12.28 12.43
C MET A 1 8.79 11.45 11.96
N SER A 2 8.05 11.96 11.00
CA SER A 2 6.91 11.23 10.51
C SER A 2 7.34 10.16 9.51
N LYS A 3 6.61 9.06 9.52
CA LYS A 3 6.77 8.01 8.53
C LYS A 3 6.14 8.43 7.22
N LYS A 4 6.70 7.94 6.12
CA LYS A 4 6.23 8.26 4.79
C LYS A 4 5.55 7.03 4.19
N ILE A 5 4.37 7.21 3.64
CA ILE A 5 3.59 6.13 3.04
C ILE A 5 3.35 6.44 1.57
N MET A 6 3.64 5.47 0.70
CA MET A 6 3.34 5.60 -0.71
C MET A 6 2.01 4.95 -1.01
N VAL A 7 1.11 5.69 -1.65
CA VAL A 7 -0.20 5.20 -2.04
C VAL A 7 -0.20 4.94 -3.54
N VAL A 8 -0.46 3.71 -3.94
CA VAL A 8 -0.47 3.29 -5.34
C VAL A 8 -1.87 2.85 -5.71
N ASP A 9 -2.56 3.63 -6.51
CA ASP A 9 -3.94 3.36 -6.89
C ASP A 9 -4.25 4.22 -8.12
N ASP A 10 -4.90 3.65 -9.14
CA ASP A 10 -5.23 4.43 -10.32
C ASP A 10 -6.48 5.29 -10.15
N SER A 11 -7.18 5.16 -9.04
CA SER A 11 -8.36 5.98 -8.72
C SER A 11 -7.94 7.23 -7.95
N ALA A 12 -8.19 8.40 -8.53
CA ALA A 12 -7.89 9.66 -7.85
C ALA A 12 -8.69 9.80 -6.56
N LEU A 13 -9.92 9.28 -6.55
CA LEU A 13 -10.75 9.33 -5.35
C LEU A 13 -10.15 8.49 -4.23
N SER A 14 -9.71 7.27 -4.56
CA SER A 14 -9.08 6.41 -3.56
C SER A 14 -7.81 7.05 -3.00
N ARG A 15 -6.97 7.61 -3.87
CA ARG A 15 -5.75 8.27 -3.42
C ARG A 15 -6.05 9.44 -2.49
N ARG A 16 -7.08 10.23 -2.85
CA ARG A 16 -7.46 11.38 -2.02
C ARG A 16 -7.97 10.94 -0.65
N THR A 17 -8.79 9.89 -0.63
CA THR A 17 -9.33 9.36 0.62
C THR A 17 -8.21 8.86 1.53
N LEU A 18 -7.28 8.09 0.97
CA LEU A 18 -6.16 7.58 1.75
C LEU A 18 -5.24 8.69 2.23
N ARG A 19 -4.96 9.67 1.38
CA ARG A 19 -4.13 10.80 1.78
C ARG A 19 -4.74 11.55 2.96
N ARG A 20 -6.04 11.79 2.90
CA ARG A 20 -6.72 12.49 3.99
C ARG A 20 -6.61 11.73 5.30
N ILE A 21 -6.85 10.41 5.24
CA ILE A 21 -6.77 9.57 6.44
C ILE A 21 -5.35 9.55 7.00
N LEU A 22 -4.38 9.35 6.13
CA LEU A 22 -2.99 9.17 6.55
C LEU A 22 -2.37 10.48 7.04
N GLU A 23 -2.61 11.58 6.33
CA GLU A 23 -2.08 12.88 6.75
C GLU A 23 -2.74 13.32 8.06
N GLY A 24 -4.02 12.99 8.23
CA GLY A 24 -4.72 13.29 9.48
C GLY A 24 -4.12 12.56 10.67
N ALA A 25 -3.44 11.45 10.43
CA ALA A 25 -2.77 10.69 11.48
C ALA A 25 -1.28 11.04 11.62
N GLY A 26 -0.80 12.00 10.85
CA GLY A 26 0.58 12.49 10.97
C GLY A 26 1.58 11.87 10.02
N TYR A 27 1.12 11.06 9.04
CA TYR A 27 2.02 10.45 8.08
C TYR A 27 2.25 11.37 6.88
N GLY A 28 3.46 11.30 6.30
CA GLY A 28 3.71 11.90 5.00
C GLY A 28 3.19 10.96 3.92
N VAL A 29 2.72 11.50 2.80
CA VAL A 29 2.13 10.68 1.73
C VAL A 29 2.72 11.07 0.39
N VAL A 30 3.10 10.06 -0.40
CA VAL A 30 3.43 10.23 -1.81
C VAL A 30 2.49 9.33 -2.60
N GLU A 31 2.18 9.71 -3.83
CA GLU A 31 1.18 9.00 -4.62
C GLU A 31 1.74 8.55 -5.96
N ALA A 32 1.30 7.38 -6.40
CA ALA A 32 1.57 6.89 -7.74
C ALA A 32 0.27 6.38 -8.36
N GLU A 33 0.07 6.63 -9.64
CA GLU A 33 -1.17 6.25 -10.33
C GLU A 33 -1.07 4.90 -11.01
N GLU A 34 0.12 4.36 -11.16
CA GLU A 34 0.33 3.11 -11.86
C GLU A 34 1.59 2.41 -11.36
N GLY A 35 1.75 1.16 -11.76
CA GLY A 35 2.81 0.32 -11.26
C GLY A 35 4.22 0.80 -11.57
N MET A 36 4.47 1.23 -12.81
CA MET A 36 5.83 1.68 -13.17
C MET A 36 6.20 2.93 -12.42
N ALA A 37 5.27 3.87 -12.30
CA ALA A 37 5.50 5.08 -11.51
C ALA A 37 5.78 4.74 -10.06
N ALA A 38 5.08 3.74 -9.53
CA ALA A 38 5.28 3.31 -8.15
C ALA A 38 6.69 2.76 -7.93
N LEU A 39 7.19 1.97 -8.87
CA LEU A 39 8.54 1.40 -8.74
C LEU A 39 9.61 2.48 -8.76
N GLU A 40 9.48 3.46 -9.66
CA GLU A 40 10.39 4.58 -9.72
C GLU A 40 10.33 5.43 -8.46
N LEU A 41 9.13 5.71 -8.02
CA LEU A 41 8.92 6.55 -6.85
C LEU A 41 9.42 5.88 -5.58
N TYR A 42 9.27 4.55 -5.48
CA TYR A 42 9.77 3.82 -4.34
C TYR A 42 11.28 3.99 -4.20
N PHE A 43 11.98 3.91 -5.30
CA PHE A 43 13.42 4.06 -5.31
C PHE A 43 13.86 5.46 -4.88
N ILE A 44 13.13 6.48 -5.34
CA ILE A 44 13.46 7.89 -5.06
C ILE A 44 13.06 8.28 -3.64
N GLU A 45 11.83 7.96 -3.25
CA GLU A 45 11.26 8.43 -1.99
C GLU A 45 11.54 7.54 -0.79
N LYS A 46 11.82 6.27 -1.03
CA LYS A 46 12.09 5.28 0.02
C LYS A 46 11.05 5.33 1.14
N PRO A 47 9.79 5.12 0.81
CA PRO A 47 8.74 5.19 1.83
C PRO A 47 8.89 4.06 2.85
N ASP A 48 8.31 4.27 4.02
CA ASP A 48 8.32 3.26 5.08
C ASP A 48 7.29 2.18 4.84
N LEU A 49 6.28 2.46 4.02
CA LEU A 49 5.17 1.55 3.77
C LEU A 49 4.54 1.89 2.44
N VAL A 50 4.04 0.86 1.76
CA VAL A 50 3.32 1.02 0.49
C VAL A 50 1.91 0.50 0.66
N LEU A 51 0.92 1.31 0.28
CA LEU A 51 -0.47 0.89 0.16
C LEU A 51 -0.73 0.70 -1.33
N LEU A 52 -1.03 -0.53 -1.73
CA LEU A 52 -1.04 -0.92 -3.13
C LEU A 52 -2.39 -1.48 -3.53
N ASP A 53 -3.03 -0.85 -4.51
CA ASP A 53 -4.25 -1.39 -5.10
C ASP A 53 -3.89 -2.60 -5.97
N LEU A 54 -4.67 -3.65 -5.83
CA LEU A 54 -4.39 -4.89 -6.55
C LEU A 54 -4.75 -4.80 -8.03
N VAL A 55 -5.78 -4.03 -8.36
CA VAL A 55 -6.24 -3.92 -9.75
C VAL A 55 -6.02 -2.51 -10.27
N MET A 56 -5.08 -2.36 -11.20
CA MET A 56 -4.75 -1.08 -11.80
C MET A 56 -4.53 -1.24 -13.29
N LYS A 57 -4.62 -0.12 -14.00
CA LYS A 57 -4.31 -0.12 -15.43
C LYS A 57 -2.82 -0.32 -15.63
N GLY A 58 -2.47 -1.05 -16.65
CA GLY A 58 -1.09 -1.26 -17.07
C GLY A 58 -0.42 -2.42 -16.37
N MET A 59 -0.15 -2.31 -15.09
CA MET A 59 0.54 -3.36 -14.35
C MET A 59 -0.32 -3.84 -13.19
N TYR A 60 -0.55 -5.13 -13.13
CA TYR A 60 -1.33 -5.74 -12.07
C TYR A 60 -0.61 -5.57 -10.72
N GLY A 61 -1.37 -5.30 -9.66
CA GLY A 61 -0.79 -5.05 -8.34
C GLY A 61 0.11 -6.16 -7.83
N LEU A 62 -0.22 -7.41 -8.12
CA LEU A 62 0.63 -8.54 -7.71
C LEU A 62 2.02 -8.44 -8.33
N ASP A 63 2.10 -7.99 -9.58
CA ASP A 63 3.38 -7.81 -10.26
C ASP A 63 4.18 -6.68 -9.62
N VAL A 64 3.51 -5.62 -9.22
CA VAL A 64 4.17 -4.50 -8.51
C VAL A 64 4.73 -4.99 -7.19
N LEU A 65 3.95 -5.76 -6.45
CA LEU A 65 4.39 -6.32 -5.16
C LEU A 65 5.63 -7.18 -5.34
N THR A 66 5.59 -8.06 -6.34
CA THR A 66 6.73 -8.95 -6.63
C THR A 66 7.99 -8.15 -6.95
N LYS A 67 7.84 -7.11 -7.80
CA LYS A 67 8.98 -6.27 -8.16
C LYS A 67 9.52 -5.48 -6.97
N LEU A 68 8.64 -4.96 -6.13
CA LEU A 68 9.07 -4.25 -4.93
C LEU A 68 9.87 -5.16 -4.01
N ARG A 69 9.42 -6.41 -3.85
CA ARG A 69 10.13 -7.37 -3.02
C ARG A 69 11.50 -7.73 -3.59
N GLU A 70 11.61 -7.75 -4.92
CA GLU A 70 12.91 -7.98 -5.57
C GLU A 70 13.86 -6.82 -5.35
N LEU A 71 13.31 -5.58 -5.37
CA LEU A 71 14.12 -4.38 -5.17
C LEU A 71 14.51 -4.19 -3.71
N ASP A 72 13.63 -4.59 -2.80
CA ASP A 72 13.85 -4.39 -1.38
C ASP A 72 13.16 -5.51 -0.60
N ALA A 73 13.94 -6.46 -0.10
CA ALA A 73 13.40 -7.60 0.62
C ALA A 73 12.68 -7.20 1.92
N ASP A 74 12.96 -6.00 2.43
CA ASP A 74 12.34 -5.52 3.65
C ASP A 74 11.13 -4.62 3.42
N VAL A 75 10.69 -4.48 2.16
CA VAL A 75 9.56 -3.61 1.84
C VAL A 75 8.30 -4.08 2.58
N ARG A 76 7.55 -3.13 3.09
CA ARG A 76 6.27 -3.40 3.74
C ARG A 76 5.17 -2.94 2.81
N VAL A 77 4.29 -3.87 2.45
CA VAL A 77 3.22 -3.58 1.49
C VAL A 77 1.89 -4.04 2.05
N ILE A 78 0.93 -3.13 2.09
CA ILE A 78 -0.45 -3.46 2.40
C ILE A 78 -1.20 -3.45 1.09
N VAL A 79 -1.87 -4.55 0.77
CA VAL A 79 -2.66 -4.67 -0.44
C VAL A 79 -4.10 -4.27 -0.17
N ALA A 80 -4.66 -3.44 -1.03
CA ALA A 80 -6.04 -2.98 -0.91
C ALA A 80 -6.83 -3.45 -2.12
N SER A 81 -8.07 -3.91 -1.91
CA SER A 81 -8.91 -4.35 -3.01
C SER A 81 -10.38 -4.31 -2.61
N ALA A 82 -11.24 -4.11 -3.60
CA ALA A 82 -12.68 -4.13 -3.38
C ALA A 82 -13.20 -5.54 -3.13
N ASP A 83 -12.52 -6.53 -3.69
CA ASP A 83 -13.01 -7.91 -3.64
C ASP A 83 -11.82 -8.88 -3.56
N ILE A 84 -11.40 -9.18 -2.34
CA ILE A 84 -10.30 -10.13 -2.14
C ILE A 84 -10.87 -11.50 -1.83
N GLN A 85 -10.80 -12.38 -2.81
CA GLN A 85 -11.20 -13.76 -2.63
C GLN A 85 -10.06 -14.54 -1.98
N THR A 86 -10.39 -15.66 -1.37
CA THR A 86 -9.40 -16.47 -0.63
C THR A 86 -8.19 -16.82 -1.47
N THR A 87 -8.38 -17.24 -2.72
CA THR A 87 -7.27 -17.62 -3.60
C THR A 87 -6.34 -16.45 -3.87
N THR A 88 -6.93 -15.27 -4.18
CA THR A 88 -6.15 -14.06 -4.43
C THR A 88 -5.37 -13.67 -3.18
N ARG A 89 -6.01 -13.79 -2.03
CA ARG A 89 -5.38 -13.46 -0.75
C ARG A 89 -4.16 -14.33 -0.50
N GLU A 90 -4.28 -15.63 -0.77
CA GLU A 90 -3.16 -16.55 -0.63
C GLU A 90 -2.00 -16.18 -1.55
N MET A 91 -2.30 -15.85 -2.81
CA MET A 91 -1.27 -15.44 -3.77
C MET A 91 -0.54 -14.19 -3.31
N VAL A 92 -1.28 -13.23 -2.78
CA VAL A 92 -0.71 -11.97 -2.32
C VAL A 92 0.15 -12.20 -1.07
N GLU A 93 -0.28 -13.07 -0.18
CA GLU A 93 0.50 -13.43 1.01
C GLU A 93 1.81 -14.11 0.62
N GLU A 94 1.75 -15.03 -0.33
CA GLU A 94 2.94 -15.72 -0.82
C GLU A 94 3.91 -14.75 -1.48
N ALA A 95 3.39 -13.72 -2.13
CA ALA A 95 4.22 -12.70 -2.76
C ALA A 95 4.83 -11.73 -1.75
N GLY A 96 4.43 -11.83 -0.48
CA GLY A 96 5.07 -11.09 0.59
C GLY A 96 4.33 -9.86 1.10
N ALA A 97 3.01 -9.79 0.88
CA ALA A 97 2.23 -8.69 1.43
C ALA A 97 2.22 -8.76 2.96
N THR A 98 2.33 -7.60 3.59
CA THR A 98 2.32 -7.50 5.03
C THR A 98 0.91 -7.61 5.61
N ALA A 99 -0.07 -7.02 4.91
CA ALA A 99 -1.46 -7.02 5.36
C ALA A 99 -2.40 -6.71 4.20
N PHE A 100 -3.70 -6.75 4.48
CA PHE A 100 -4.75 -6.48 3.50
C PHE A 100 -5.73 -5.47 4.04
N ILE A 101 -6.32 -4.69 3.15
CA ILE A 101 -7.45 -3.82 3.48
C ILE A 101 -8.52 -4.01 2.42
N ASN A 102 -9.77 -4.17 2.84
CA ASN A 102 -10.89 -4.21 1.92
C ASN A 102 -11.40 -2.80 1.66
N LYS A 103 -11.76 -2.51 0.42
CA LYS A 103 -12.47 -1.29 0.09
C LYS A 103 -13.96 -1.48 0.42
N PRO A 104 -14.68 -0.44 0.78
CA PRO A 104 -14.26 0.96 0.88
C PRO A 104 -13.39 1.21 2.10
N PHE A 105 -12.56 2.24 2.01
CA PHE A 105 -11.65 2.58 3.08
C PHE A 105 -12.38 3.28 4.23
N SER A 106 -12.04 2.89 5.46
CA SER A 106 -12.44 3.62 6.64
C SER A 106 -11.18 4.05 7.39
N THR A 107 -11.28 5.07 8.20
CA THR A 107 -10.15 5.50 9.01
C THR A 107 -9.66 4.35 9.87
N GLU A 108 -10.56 3.59 10.46
CA GLU A 108 -10.21 2.49 11.34
C GLU A 108 -9.48 1.37 10.65
N ASN A 109 -9.98 0.92 9.48
CA ASN A 109 -9.34 -0.22 8.83
C ASN A 109 -7.99 0.17 8.21
N VAL A 110 -7.87 1.40 7.72
CA VAL A 110 -6.61 1.88 7.15
C VAL A 110 -5.57 2.04 8.25
N LEU A 111 -5.89 2.78 9.30
CA LEU A 111 -4.92 3.04 10.36
C LEU A 111 -4.58 1.80 11.16
N GLY A 112 -5.54 0.88 11.33
CA GLY A 112 -5.27 -0.39 11.99
C GLY A 112 -4.23 -1.21 11.24
N ALA A 113 -4.39 -1.32 9.92
CA ALA A 113 -3.44 -2.07 9.09
C ALA A 113 -2.08 -1.38 9.05
N VAL A 114 -2.07 -0.07 8.95
CA VAL A 114 -0.82 0.71 8.93
C VAL A 114 -0.04 0.52 10.22
N ASN A 115 -0.71 0.63 11.35
CA ASN A 115 -0.05 0.44 12.64
C ASN A 115 0.55 -0.95 12.77
N THR A 116 -0.20 -1.96 12.34
CA THR A 116 0.29 -3.34 12.39
C THR A 116 1.51 -3.51 11.49
N ALA A 117 1.44 -2.98 10.27
CA ALA A 117 2.53 -3.11 9.30
C ALA A 117 3.79 -2.38 9.73
N LEU A 118 3.66 -1.26 10.43
CA LEU A 118 4.79 -0.47 10.90
C LEU A 118 5.32 -0.93 12.25
N GLY A 119 4.93 -2.13 12.69
CA GLY A 119 5.49 -2.72 13.89
C GLY A 119 4.51 -2.86 15.03
N GLY A 120 3.28 -2.46 14.84
CA GLY A 120 2.23 -2.60 15.85
C GLY A 120 2.52 -1.83 17.11
N GLU A 121 3.37 -0.84 17.03
CA GLU A 121 3.74 -0.14 18.22
C GLU A 121 2.67 0.80 18.67
N VAL A 122 2.14 0.47 19.76
CA VAL A 122 1.29 1.39 20.44
C VAL A 122 2.14 1.91 21.54
N ALA A 123 2.69 2.98 21.28
CA ALA A 123 3.59 3.55 22.27
C ALA A 123 2.85 3.81 23.55
#